data_75f11d15e3c5ffae913fcbdd41c2ed24
#
_entry.id   75f11d15e3c5ffae913fcbdd41c2ed24
#
_cell.length_a   1.000
_cell.length_b   1.000
_cell.length_c   1.000
_cell.angle_alpha   90.00
_cell.angle_beta   90.00
_cell.angle_gamma   90.00
#
_symmetry.space_group_name_H-M   'P 1'
#
loop_
_entity.id
_entity.type
_entity.pdbx_description
1 polymer ?
#
loop_
_entity_poly.entity_id
_entity_poly.type
_entity_poly.pdbx_seq_one_letter_code
_entity_poly.pdbx_strand_id
1 'polypeptide(L)'
;MTTRVILLTGASGRIGRTFFAARQKNYRFILTDLREPDYAIPAPHRFIVADLSQPGAAEKLLAEEPVDTVIHLAGIPDAQASFDDLLPANILSTTWILKAAAEHRCRRLVFASSAQTIEGYPADVQIHPGMAVSPANLYGVTKCYGEALCAFYASQHGLSCVALRIGAFEPALDNRLHNARDYSAWLSPEDAVRLLTGAVEAEKITFFIGYGISDNRFKRFDLTQTREVLGYTPSDNAFRAFAPGELDY
;
A
#
# COMPACT_ATOMS: atom_id res chain seq x y z
N MET A 1 21.74 -11.40 11.14
CA MET A 1 20.70 -11.41 10.08
C MET A 1 21.06 -10.33 9.06
N THR A 2 21.05 -10.64 7.78
CA THR A 2 21.30 -9.65 6.73
C THR A 2 20.11 -8.68 6.66
N THR A 3 20.38 -7.39 6.62
CA THR A 3 19.34 -6.35 6.48
C THR A 3 18.63 -6.52 5.15
N ARG A 4 17.29 -6.61 5.16
CA ARG A 4 16.48 -6.69 3.91
C ARG A 4 16.67 -5.44 3.07
N VAL A 5 16.81 -5.61 1.77
CA VAL A 5 16.79 -4.53 0.78
C VAL A 5 15.37 -4.37 0.25
N ILE A 6 14.82 -3.19 0.36
CA ILE A 6 13.45 -2.86 -0.06
C ILE A 6 13.49 -1.84 -1.19
N LEU A 7 12.89 -2.17 -2.33
CA LEU A 7 12.53 -1.18 -3.33
C LEU A 7 11.18 -0.58 -2.96
N LEU A 8 11.17 0.71 -2.64
CA LEU A 8 9.97 1.46 -2.31
C LEU A 8 9.63 2.44 -3.43
N THR A 9 8.57 2.20 -4.16
CA THR A 9 8.08 3.09 -5.21
C THR A 9 7.01 4.04 -4.65
N GLY A 10 6.83 5.19 -5.24
CA GLY A 10 5.95 6.23 -4.66
C GLY A 10 6.55 6.80 -3.36
N ALA A 11 7.88 6.82 -3.27
CA ALA A 11 8.60 7.17 -2.06
C ALA A 11 8.41 8.62 -1.62
N SER A 12 8.18 9.54 -2.56
CA SER A 12 7.89 10.96 -2.28
C SER A 12 6.44 11.19 -1.83
N GLY A 13 5.57 10.18 -1.99
CA GLY A 13 4.17 10.22 -1.55
C GLY A 13 4.02 10.15 -0.03
N ARG A 14 2.81 10.41 0.46
CA ARG A 14 2.49 10.49 1.91
C ARG A 14 2.82 9.19 2.65
N ILE A 15 2.36 8.04 2.16
CA ILE A 15 2.62 6.73 2.80
C ILE A 15 4.11 6.36 2.66
N GLY A 16 4.70 6.60 1.48
CA GLY A 16 6.10 6.26 1.19
C GLY A 16 7.07 6.96 2.13
N ARG A 17 6.95 8.28 2.28
CA ARG A 17 7.78 9.07 3.21
C ARG A 17 7.60 8.66 4.67
N THR A 18 6.35 8.37 5.08
CA THR A 18 6.03 7.92 6.44
C THR A 18 6.71 6.59 6.74
N PHE A 19 6.60 5.62 5.84
CA PHE A 19 7.21 4.30 6.02
C PHE A 19 8.74 4.37 6.02
N PHE A 20 9.33 5.10 5.06
CA PHE A 20 10.78 5.30 5.02
C PHE A 20 11.30 5.93 6.31
N ALA A 21 10.71 7.05 6.73
CA ALA A 21 11.13 7.74 7.95
C ALA A 21 11.10 6.82 9.19
N ALA A 22 10.05 6.00 9.31
CA ALA A 22 9.88 5.10 10.45
C ALA A 22 10.79 3.86 10.40
N ARG A 23 11.22 3.40 9.21
CA ARG A 23 11.90 2.11 9.04
C ARG A 23 13.29 2.18 8.43
N GLN A 24 13.85 3.35 8.16
CA GLN A 24 15.20 3.53 7.60
C GLN A 24 16.32 2.91 8.46
N LYS A 25 16.10 2.70 9.75
CA LYS A 25 17.06 2.01 10.64
C LYS A 25 16.94 0.48 10.60
N ASN A 26 15.83 -0.06 10.07
CA ASN A 26 15.52 -1.49 10.06
C ASN A 26 15.82 -2.14 8.71
N TYR A 27 15.66 -1.39 7.62
CA TYR A 27 15.82 -1.87 6.25
C TYR A 27 16.79 -0.97 5.49
N ARG A 28 17.39 -1.54 4.44
CA ARG A 28 18.06 -0.75 3.42
C ARG A 28 17.06 -0.47 2.30
N PHE A 29 16.99 0.78 1.85
CA PHE A 29 16.03 1.20 0.85
C PHE A 29 16.68 1.62 -0.46
N ILE A 30 16.08 1.20 -1.57
CA ILE A 30 16.12 1.85 -2.87
C ILE A 30 14.77 2.56 -2.99
N LEU A 31 14.79 3.87 -3.05
CA LEU A 31 13.60 4.72 -3.12
C LEU A 31 13.44 5.19 -4.56
N THR A 32 12.23 5.22 -5.08
CA THR A 32 11.96 5.76 -6.42
C THR A 32 10.62 6.48 -6.49
N ASP A 33 10.62 7.53 -7.29
CA ASP A 33 9.43 8.31 -7.65
C ASP A 33 9.72 9.07 -8.96
N LEU A 34 8.72 9.77 -9.50
CA LEU A 34 8.85 10.66 -10.66
C LEU A 34 9.69 11.92 -10.38
N ARG A 35 9.81 12.31 -9.10
CA ARG A 35 10.55 13.51 -8.65
C ARG A 35 11.31 13.19 -7.36
N GLU A 36 12.42 13.87 -7.18
CA GLU A 36 13.17 13.82 -5.93
C GLU A 36 12.29 14.27 -4.74
N PRO A 37 12.45 13.64 -3.58
CA PRO A 37 11.72 14.04 -2.38
C PRO A 37 12.32 15.31 -1.76
N ASP A 38 11.52 15.99 -0.96
CA ASP A 38 11.90 17.15 -0.16
C ASP A 38 12.50 16.80 1.22
N TYR A 39 12.90 15.53 1.40
CA TYR A 39 13.51 15.05 2.64
C TYR A 39 14.87 14.38 2.38
N ALA A 40 15.74 14.37 3.41
CA ALA A 40 17.07 13.80 3.30
C ALA A 40 17.05 12.27 3.21
N ILE A 41 17.92 11.73 2.36
CA ILE A 41 18.13 10.30 2.20
C ILE A 41 19.58 9.99 2.60
N PRO A 42 19.81 9.58 3.87
CA PRO A 42 21.14 9.26 4.34
C PRO A 42 21.64 7.93 3.77
N ALA A 43 22.96 7.79 3.61
CA ALA A 43 23.57 6.50 3.32
C ALA A 43 23.20 5.47 4.42
N PRO A 44 22.97 4.19 4.09
CA PRO A 44 23.21 3.53 2.81
C PRO A 44 22.01 3.54 1.85
N HIS A 45 20.97 4.33 2.10
CA HIS A 45 19.80 4.40 1.22
C HIS A 45 20.11 5.18 -0.04
N ARG A 46 19.36 4.90 -1.12
CA ARG A 46 19.50 5.58 -2.40
C ARG A 46 18.14 6.02 -2.92
N PHE A 47 18.10 7.10 -3.65
CA PHE A 47 16.94 7.54 -4.43
C PHE A 47 17.27 7.55 -5.92
N ILE A 48 16.36 7.05 -6.73
CA ILE A 48 16.49 7.00 -8.19
C ILE A 48 15.20 7.56 -8.78
N VAL A 49 15.31 8.64 -9.53
CA VAL A 49 14.16 9.17 -10.29
C VAL A 49 13.85 8.21 -11.43
N ALA A 50 12.63 7.68 -11.48
CA ALA A 50 12.20 6.79 -12.56
C ALA A 50 10.71 6.89 -12.82
N ASP A 51 10.36 6.88 -14.11
CA ASP A 51 8.97 6.71 -14.57
C ASP A 51 8.71 5.22 -14.82
N LEU A 52 8.01 4.59 -13.89
CA LEU A 52 7.68 3.16 -13.95
C LEU A 52 6.65 2.80 -15.03
N SER A 53 6.02 3.78 -15.68
CA SER A 53 5.17 3.53 -16.84
C SER A 53 5.99 3.17 -18.10
N GLN A 54 7.30 3.49 -18.08
CA GLN A 54 8.19 3.25 -19.21
C GLN A 54 8.71 1.81 -19.18
N PRO A 55 8.66 1.09 -20.32
CA PRO A 55 9.25 -0.25 -20.43
C PRO A 55 10.74 -0.25 -20.02
N GLY A 56 11.16 -1.23 -19.23
CA GLY A 56 12.55 -1.39 -18.79
C GLY A 56 12.94 -0.52 -17.59
N ALA A 57 12.10 0.41 -17.12
CA ALA A 57 12.43 1.24 -15.96
C ALA A 57 12.50 0.42 -14.67
N ALA A 58 11.50 -0.45 -14.45
CA ALA A 58 11.46 -1.33 -13.28
C ALA A 58 12.61 -2.34 -13.26
N GLU A 59 12.93 -2.94 -14.41
CA GLU A 59 14.05 -3.87 -14.59
C GLU A 59 15.39 -3.20 -14.24
N LYS A 60 15.63 -1.96 -14.67
CA LYS A 60 16.85 -1.22 -14.34
C LYS A 60 17.00 -1.00 -12.83
N LEU A 61 15.92 -0.65 -12.13
CA LEU A 61 15.95 -0.46 -10.68
C LEU A 61 16.31 -1.75 -9.94
N LEU A 62 15.77 -2.89 -10.38
CA LEU A 62 15.98 -4.19 -9.75
C LEU A 62 17.30 -4.85 -10.16
N ALA A 63 17.91 -4.43 -11.26
CA ALA A 63 19.23 -4.91 -11.69
C ALA A 63 20.39 -4.32 -10.88
N GLU A 64 20.19 -3.21 -10.18
CA GLU A 64 21.23 -2.52 -9.40
C GLU A 64 21.80 -3.37 -8.26
N GLU A 65 20.95 -4.11 -7.58
CA GLU A 65 21.32 -5.00 -6.51
C GLU A 65 20.16 -5.97 -6.17
N PRO A 66 20.42 -7.10 -5.49
CA PRO A 66 19.37 -8.02 -5.07
C PRO A 66 18.37 -7.36 -4.11
N VAL A 67 17.13 -7.25 -4.54
CA VAL A 67 16.00 -6.72 -3.74
C VAL A 67 15.23 -7.87 -3.11
N ASP A 68 15.06 -7.82 -1.79
CA ASP A 68 14.22 -8.79 -1.07
C ASP A 68 12.73 -8.55 -1.30
N THR A 69 12.29 -7.31 -1.12
CA THR A 69 10.87 -6.95 -1.19
C THR A 69 10.66 -5.66 -1.98
N VAL A 70 9.68 -5.68 -2.86
CA VAL A 70 9.16 -4.47 -3.52
C VAL A 70 7.91 -4.00 -2.76
N ILE A 71 7.86 -2.74 -2.35
CA ILE A 71 6.66 -2.07 -1.86
C ILE A 71 6.22 -1.08 -2.94
N HIS A 72 5.13 -1.41 -3.63
CA HIS A 72 4.62 -0.61 -4.74
C HIS A 72 3.49 0.32 -4.29
N LEU A 73 3.85 1.58 -3.98
CA LEU A 73 2.91 2.64 -3.61
C LEU A 73 2.70 3.67 -4.75
N ALA A 74 3.53 3.62 -5.80
CA ALA A 74 3.39 4.53 -6.94
C ALA A 74 2.02 4.36 -7.61
N GLY A 75 1.42 5.49 -7.97
CA GLY A 75 0.12 5.55 -8.63
C GLY A 75 -0.63 6.83 -8.26
N ILE A 76 -1.66 7.13 -9.01
CA ILE A 76 -2.58 8.25 -8.76
C ILE A 76 -3.73 7.75 -7.88
N PRO A 77 -3.87 8.24 -6.62
CA PRO A 77 -4.91 7.80 -5.70
C PRO A 77 -6.14 8.74 -5.74
N ASP A 78 -6.62 9.06 -6.93
CA ASP A 78 -7.72 10.01 -7.14
C ASP A 78 -8.92 9.33 -7.82
N ALA A 79 -10.06 9.34 -7.15
CA ALA A 79 -11.32 8.79 -7.65
C ALA A 79 -11.88 9.55 -8.88
N GLN A 80 -11.42 10.79 -9.10
CA GLN A 80 -11.83 11.65 -10.22
C GLN A 80 -10.82 11.63 -11.38
N ALA A 81 -9.68 10.93 -11.23
CA ALA A 81 -8.66 10.88 -12.28
C ALA A 81 -9.20 10.27 -13.57
N SER A 82 -8.75 10.82 -14.70
CA SER A 82 -9.12 10.32 -16.03
C SER A 82 -8.48 8.95 -16.30
N PHE A 83 -9.03 8.22 -17.27
CA PHE A 83 -8.38 6.97 -17.71
C PHE A 83 -6.99 7.22 -18.28
N ASP A 84 -6.79 8.32 -19.00
CA ASP A 84 -5.50 8.68 -19.63
C ASP A 84 -4.41 8.94 -18.56
N ASP A 85 -4.77 9.49 -17.40
CA ASP A 85 -3.85 9.66 -16.27
C ASP A 85 -3.60 8.31 -15.55
N LEU A 86 -4.66 7.52 -15.35
CA LEU A 86 -4.58 6.26 -14.63
C LEU A 86 -3.87 5.15 -15.42
N LEU A 87 -3.96 5.16 -16.75
CA LEU A 87 -3.34 4.12 -17.57
C LEU A 87 -1.82 4.03 -17.36
N PRO A 88 -1.02 5.09 -17.54
CA PRO A 88 0.42 5.02 -17.28
C PRO A 88 0.74 4.80 -15.81
N ALA A 89 0.09 5.55 -14.91
CA ALA A 89 0.45 5.59 -13.49
C ALA A 89 0.03 4.34 -12.72
N ASN A 90 -1.13 3.74 -13.02
CA ASN A 90 -1.70 2.66 -12.23
C ASN A 90 -1.68 1.30 -12.94
N ILE A 91 -1.85 1.28 -14.26
CA ILE A 91 -1.88 0.03 -15.04
C ILE A 91 -0.48 -0.35 -15.52
N LEU A 92 0.17 0.52 -16.31
CA LEU A 92 1.46 0.19 -16.90
C LEU A 92 2.55 0.05 -15.81
N SER A 93 2.63 0.99 -14.86
CA SER A 93 3.62 0.92 -13.79
C SER A 93 3.46 -0.35 -12.94
N THR A 94 2.21 -0.72 -12.58
CA THR A 94 1.93 -1.94 -11.82
C THR A 94 2.28 -3.20 -12.63
N THR A 95 2.03 -3.19 -13.94
CA THR A 95 2.39 -4.30 -14.83
C THR A 95 3.90 -4.51 -14.86
N TRP A 96 4.66 -3.44 -15.12
CA TRP A 96 6.11 -3.54 -15.27
C TRP A 96 6.81 -3.88 -13.95
N ILE A 97 6.37 -3.33 -12.82
CA ILE A 97 7.01 -3.62 -11.55
C ILE A 97 6.75 -5.05 -11.08
N LEU A 98 5.56 -5.62 -11.28
CA LEU A 98 5.27 -7.02 -10.97
C LEU A 98 6.07 -7.98 -11.85
N LYS A 99 6.13 -7.70 -13.15
CA LYS A 99 6.95 -8.46 -14.10
C LYS A 99 8.41 -8.47 -13.66
N ALA A 100 8.99 -7.29 -13.45
CA ALA A 100 10.39 -7.16 -13.08
C ALA A 100 10.68 -7.81 -11.72
N ALA A 101 9.80 -7.67 -10.72
CA ALA A 101 9.97 -8.31 -9.42
C ALA A 101 10.01 -9.84 -9.52
N ALA A 102 9.18 -10.44 -10.39
CA ALA A 102 9.20 -11.87 -10.64
C ALA A 102 10.47 -12.31 -11.38
N GLU A 103 10.89 -11.61 -12.43
CA GLU A 103 12.09 -11.91 -13.22
C GLU A 103 13.38 -11.79 -12.39
N HIS A 104 13.45 -10.80 -11.50
CA HIS A 104 14.56 -10.60 -10.56
C HIS A 104 14.47 -11.44 -9.28
N ARG A 105 13.47 -12.34 -9.19
CA ARG A 105 13.28 -13.27 -8.07
C ARG A 105 13.20 -12.58 -6.71
N CYS A 106 12.53 -11.43 -6.65
CA CYS A 106 12.20 -10.82 -5.37
C CYS A 106 11.40 -11.82 -4.54
N ARG A 107 11.65 -11.88 -3.24
CA ARG A 107 10.90 -12.76 -2.33
C ARG A 107 9.44 -12.32 -2.27
N ARG A 108 9.17 -11.01 -2.27
CA ARG A 108 7.82 -10.47 -2.08
C ARG A 108 7.56 -9.18 -2.85
N LEU A 109 6.31 -9.00 -3.25
CA LEU A 109 5.77 -7.70 -3.65
C LEU A 109 4.56 -7.35 -2.76
N VAL A 110 4.61 -6.16 -2.15
CA VAL A 110 3.50 -5.55 -1.41
C VAL A 110 2.88 -4.48 -2.31
N PHE A 111 1.63 -4.67 -2.69
CA PHE A 111 0.89 -3.76 -3.57
C PHE A 111 -0.07 -2.89 -2.77
N ALA A 112 0.01 -1.58 -2.94
CA ALA A 112 -0.99 -0.65 -2.42
C ALA A 112 -2.28 -0.72 -3.25
N SER A 113 -3.16 -1.63 -2.86
CA SER A 113 -4.55 -1.61 -3.28
C SER A 113 -5.32 -0.53 -2.49
N SER A 114 -6.62 -0.45 -2.63
CA SER A 114 -7.42 0.62 -2.05
C SER A 114 -8.80 0.12 -1.59
N ALA A 115 -9.35 0.79 -0.58
CA ALA A 115 -10.76 0.70 -0.23
C ALA A 115 -11.69 0.97 -1.42
N GLN A 116 -11.22 1.71 -2.43
CA GLN A 116 -12.01 2.00 -3.63
C GLN A 116 -12.34 0.76 -4.49
N THR A 117 -11.68 -0.38 -4.25
CA THR A 117 -12.05 -1.67 -4.89
C THR A 117 -13.41 -2.19 -4.46
N ILE A 118 -13.97 -1.69 -3.36
CA ILE A 118 -15.25 -2.15 -2.77
C ILE A 118 -16.20 -0.99 -2.44
N GLU A 119 -15.94 0.21 -2.89
CA GLU A 119 -16.70 1.41 -2.51
C GLU A 119 -18.12 1.45 -3.09
N GLY A 120 -18.47 0.57 -4.03
CA GLY A 120 -19.83 0.39 -4.56
C GLY A 120 -20.80 -0.30 -3.58
N TYR A 121 -20.30 -0.85 -2.45
CA TYR A 121 -21.17 -1.37 -1.40
C TYR A 121 -21.75 -0.23 -0.54
N PRO A 122 -22.99 -0.38 -0.01
CA PRO A 122 -23.60 0.59 0.89
C PRO A 122 -22.67 0.94 2.08
N ALA A 123 -22.71 2.20 2.52
CA ALA A 123 -21.80 2.70 3.55
C ALA A 123 -22.00 2.07 4.94
N ASP A 124 -23.18 1.56 5.21
CA ASP A 124 -23.59 0.89 6.46
C ASP A 124 -23.28 -0.63 6.49
N VAL A 125 -22.71 -1.16 5.40
CA VAL A 125 -22.32 -2.58 5.31
C VAL A 125 -20.85 -2.72 5.70
N GLN A 126 -20.57 -3.54 6.71
CA GLN A 126 -19.19 -3.95 7.00
C GLN A 126 -18.67 -4.92 5.92
N ILE A 127 -17.51 -4.63 5.36
CA ILE A 127 -16.93 -5.41 4.28
C ILE A 127 -16.07 -6.53 4.86
N HIS A 128 -16.31 -7.75 4.38
CA HIS A 128 -15.59 -8.97 4.74
C HIS A 128 -14.66 -9.44 3.60
N PRO A 129 -13.58 -10.17 3.89
CA PRO A 129 -12.60 -10.60 2.89
C PRO A 129 -13.17 -11.44 1.74
N GLY A 130 -14.25 -12.18 1.96
CA GLY A 130 -14.89 -13.01 0.92
C GLY A 130 -15.84 -12.28 -0.03
N MET A 131 -16.06 -10.97 0.16
CA MET A 131 -16.94 -10.21 -0.71
C MET A 131 -16.25 -9.88 -2.04
N ALA A 132 -17.03 -9.94 -3.13
CA ALA A 132 -16.56 -9.59 -4.46
C ALA A 132 -16.12 -8.11 -4.54
N VAL A 133 -15.25 -7.78 -5.49
CA VAL A 133 -14.93 -6.38 -5.78
C VAL A 133 -16.16 -5.65 -6.30
N SER A 134 -16.32 -4.39 -5.91
CA SER A 134 -17.41 -3.50 -6.32
C SER A 134 -16.88 -2.06 -6.40
N PRO A 135 -16.01 -1.75 -7.37
CA PRO A 135 -15.45 -0.40 -7.49
C PRO A 135 -16.53 0.59 -7.95
N ALA A 136 -16.49 1.83 -7.40
CA ALA A 136 -17.41 2.90 -7.77
C ALA A 136 -16.80 3.93 -8.74
N ASN A 137 -15.52 3.78 -9.11
CA ASN A 137 -14.79 4.69 -10.01
C ASN A 137 -13.64 3.97 -10.73
N LEU A 138 -13.07 4.60 -11.75
CA LEU A 138 -12.00 4.03 -12.56
C LEU A 138 -10.72 3.78 -11.74
N TYR A 139 -10.39 4.63 -10.77
CA TYR A 139 -9.28 4.39 -9.86
C TYR A 139 -9.44 3.05 -9.12
N GLY A 140 -10.62 2.79 -8.56
CA GLY A 140 -10.95 1.50 -7.93
C GLY A 140 -10.78 0.32 -8.90
N VAL A 141 -11.21 0.48 -10.17
CA VAL A 141 -11.01 -0.53 -11.22
C VAL A 141 -9.52 -0.82 -11.45
N THR A 142 -8.65 0.21 -11.50
CA THR A 142 -7.21 0.00 -11.65
C THR A 142 -6.61 -0.76 -10.46
N LYS A 143 -7.14 -0.56 -9.26
CA LYS A 143 -6.69 -1.31 -8.07
C LYS A 143 -7.16 -2.76 -8.10
N CYS A 144 -8.38 -3.05 -8.58
CA CYS A 144 -8.83 -4.42 -8.85
C CYS A 144 -7.93 -5.13 -9.89
N TYR A 145 -7.51 -4.42 -10.95
CA TYR A 145 -6.54 -4.93 -11.91
C TYR A 145 -5.23 -5.34 -11.21
N GLY A 146 -4.68 -4.49 -10.35
CA GLY A 146 -3.44 -4.78 -9.62
C GLY A 146 -3.59 -5.99 -8.68
N GLU A 147 -4.73 -6.16 -8.00
CA GLU A 147 -5.01 -7.35 -7.19
C GLU A 147 -5.03 -8.63 -8.04
N ALA A 148 -5.70 -8.61 -9.19
CA ALA A 148 -5.74 -9.73 -10.13
C ALA A 148 -4.35 -10.06 -10.68
N LEU A 149 -3.56 -9.04 -10.99
CA LEU A 149 -2.19 -9.20 -11.47
C LEU A 149 -1.27 -9.79 -10.38
N CYS A 150 -1.42 -9.36 -9.13
CA CYS A 150 -0.72 -9.96 -7.98
C CYS A 150 -1.05 -11.46 -7.85
N ALA A 151 -2.33 -11.85 -7.97
CA ALA A 151 -2.76 -13.24 -7.93
C ALA A 151 -2.14 -14.07 -9.06
N PHE A 152 -2.09 -13.51 -10.28
CA PHE A 152 -1.44 -14.13 -11.44
C PHE A 152 0.04 -14.38 -11.20
N TYR A 153 0.82 -13.38 -10.78
CA TYR A 153 2.26 -13.54 -10.53
C TYR A 153 2.54 -14.49 -9.36
N ALA A 154 1.68 -14.49 -8.35
CA ALA A 154 1.82 -15.43 -7.24
C ALA A 154 1.61 -16.88 -7.67
N SER A 155 0.58 -17.15 -8.46
CA SER A 155 0.23 -18.51 -8.89
C SER A 155 1.11 -19.04 -10.04
N GLN A 156 1.48 -18.20 -10.99
CA GLN A 156 2.18 -18.64 -12.20
C GLN A 156 3.70 -18.43 -12.12
N HIS A 157 4.18 -17.50 -11.31
CA HIS A 157 5.61 -17.14 -11.23
C HIS A 157 6.22 -17.31 -9.84
N GLY A 158 5.43 -17.72 -8.83
CA GLY A 158 5.92 -17.97 -7.48
C GLY A 158 6.34 -16.71 -6.70
N LEU A 159 6.00 -15.52 -7.19
CA LEU A 159 6.23 -14.28 -6.47
C LEU A 159 5.24 -14.15 -5.31
N SER A 160 5.72 -14.13 -4.06
CA SER A 160 4.81 -13.87 -2.93
C SER A 160 4.20 -12.46 -3.05
N CYS A 161 2.87 -12.35 -3.11
CA CYS A 161 2.18 -11.07 -3.27
C CYS A 161 1.23 -10.78 -2.11
N VAL A 162 1.32 -9.57 -1.57
CA VAL A 162 0.39 -9.04 -0.56
C VAL A 162 -0.24 -7.76 -1.11
N ALA A 163 -1.54 -7.78 -1.38
CA ALA A 163 -2.30 -6.60 -1.77
C ALA A 163 -3.00 -6.02 -0.54
N LEU A 164 -2.78 -4.74 -0.27
CA LEU A 164 -3.34 -4.05 0.89
C LEU A 164 -4.41 -3.04 0.43
N ARG A 165 -5.68 -3.33 0.72
CA ARG A 165 -6.80 -2.40 0.52
C ARG A 165 -6.75 -1.31 1.57
N ILE A 166 -5.96 -0.28 1.28
CA ILE A 166 -5.70 0.85 2.17
C ILE A 166 -6.95 1.73 2.26
N GLY A 167 -7.35 2.08 3.48
CA GLY A 167 -8.44 3.00 3.76
C GLY A 167 -8.04 4.47 3.60
N ALA A 168 -8.69 5.36 4.34
CA ALA A 168 -8.38 6.78 4.33
C ALA A 168 -7.11 7.06 5.14
N PHE A 169 -5.95 7.12 4.46
CA PHE A 169 -4.68 7.48 5.08
C PHE A 169 -4.60 8.99 5.30
N GLU A 170 -4.74 9.42 6.55
CA GLU A 170 -4.65 10.83 6.94
C GLU A 170 -3.91 11.00 8.27
N PRO A 171 -2.89 11.89 8.35
CA PRO A 171 -2.35 12.33 9.62
C PRO A 171 -3.43 13.04 10.46
N ALA A 172 -3.47 12.78 11.77
CA ALA A 172 -4.48 13.37 12.66
C ALA A 172 -4.47 14.91 12.64
N LEU A 173 -3.31 15.52 12.42
CA LEU A 173 -3.15 16.96 12.38
C LEU A 173 -3.80 17.63 11.15
N ASP A 174 -3.97 16.90 10.04
CA ASP A 174 -4.51 17.44 8.80
C ASP A 174 -6.04 17.52 8.80
N ASN A 175 -6.70 16.76 9.68
CA ASN A 175 -8.16 16.68 9.90
C ASN A 175 -8.99 16.75 8.60
N ARG A 176 -8.69 15.85 7.65
CA ARG A 176 -9.36 15.76 6.35
C ARG A 176 -10.47 14.70 6.30
N LEU A 177 -10.89 14.18 7.45
CA LEU A 177 -12.00 13.25 7.51
C LEU A 177 -13.31 14.04 7.55
N HIS A 178 -14.17 13.79 6.57
CA HIS A 178 -15.36 14.63 6.35
C HIS A 178 -16.69 13.93 6.68
N ASN A 179 -16.68 12.62 6.85
CA ASN A 179 -17.92 11.85 7.03
C ASN A 179 -17.67 10.54 7.81
N ALA A 180 -18.74 9.90 8.24
CA ALA A 180 -18.69 8.67 9.02
C ALA A 180 -17.94 7.51 8.31
N ARG A 181 -18.00 7.45 6.98
CA ARG A 181 -17.26 6.48 6.18
C ARG A 181 -15.76 6.68 6.35
N ASP A 182 -15.27 7.91 6.30
CA ASP A 182 -13.84 8.21 6.42
C ASP A 182 -13.35 7.85 7.83
N TYR A 183 -14.10 8.20 8.89
CA TYR A 183 -13.77 7.78 10.25
C TYR A 183 -13.73 6.26 10.41
N SER A 184 -14.65 5.54 9.79
CA SER A 184 -14.70 4.07 9.88
C SER A 184 -13.63 3.37 9.05
N ALA A 185 -13.08 4.04 8.05
CA ALA A 185 -12.04 3.54 7.16
C ALA A 185 -10.68 4.23 7.35
N TRP A 186 -10.52 5.04 8.40
CA TRP A 186 -9.26 5.76 8.64
C TRP A 186 -8.08 4.83 8.94
N LEU A 187 -6.93 5.20 8.40
CA LEU A 187 -5.63 4.58 8.67
C LEU A 187 -4.65 5.66 9.13
N SER A 188 -4.17 5.57 10.36
CA SER A 188 -3.14 6.45 10.89
C SER A 188 -1.78 6.20 10.24
N PRO A 189 -0.85 7.18 10.30
CA PRO A 189 0.53 6.98 9.88
C PRO A 189 1.22 5.83 10.62
N GLU A 190 1.03 5.72 11.92
CA GLU A 190 1.63 4.69 12.78
C GLU A 190 1.10 3.30 12.45
N ASP A 191 -0.21 3.18 12.24
CA ASP A 191 -0.82 1.91 11.85
C ASP A 191 -0.49 1.53 10.40
N ALA A 192 -0.31 2.50 9.49
CA ALA A 192 0.19 2.23 8.15
C ALA A 192 1.61 1.64 8.17
N VAL A 193 2.48 2.15 9.06
CA VAL A 193 3.82 1.58 9.27
C VAL A 193 3.75 0.16 9.83
N ARG A 194 2.86 -0.12 10.81
CA ARG A 194 2.65 -1.48 11.34
C ARG A 194 2.16 -2.43 10.24
N LEU A 195 1.19 -2.00 9.45
CA LEU A 195 0.61 -2.78 8.35
C LEU A 195 1.65 -3.15 7.29
N LEU A 196 2.39 -2.17 6.77
CA LEU A 196 3.44 -2.39 5.78
C LEU A 196 4.57 -3.25 6.35
N THR A 197 4.96 -3.04 7.62
CA THR A 197 5.96 -3.89 8.29
C THR A 197 5.47 -5.34 8.36
N GLY A 198 4.23 -5.56 8.79
CA GLY A 198 3.64 -6.91 8.80
C GLY A 198 3.64 -7.57 7.42
N ALA A 199 3.29 -6.80 6.37
CA ALA A 199 3.32 -7.31 4.99
C ALA A 199 4.74 -7.66 4.50
N VAL A 200 5.77 -6.93 4.93
CA VAL A 200 7.17 -7.25 4.63
C VAL A 200 7.64 -8.49 5.37
N GLU A 201 7.35 -8.58 6.68
CA GLU A 201 7.93 -9.58 7.57
C GLU A 201 7.16 -10.90 7.63
N ALA A 202 5.85 -10.91 7.36
CA ALA A 202 5.06 -12.14 7.41
C ALA A 202 5.65 -13.25 6.52
N GLU A 203 5.61 -14.47 7.00
CA GLU A 203 6.15 -15.63 6.31
C GLU A 203 5.05 -16.47 5.65
N LYS A 204 5.44 -17.36 4.73
CA LYS A 204 4.58 -18.41 4.14
C LYS A 204 3.31 -17.86 3.43
N ILE A 205 3.41 -16.67 2.83
CA ILE A 205 2.33 -16.10 2.01
C ILE A 205 2.65 -16.36 0.55
N THR A 206 1.73 -17.00 -0.18
CA THR A 206 1.73 -17.04 -1.63
C THR A 206 1.01 -15.81 -2.19
N PHE A 207 -0.26 -15.65 -1.83
CA PHE A 207 -1.08 -14.49 -2.18
C PHE A 207 -2.02 -14.15 -1.03
N PHE A 208 -2.16 -12.87 -0.73
CA PHE A 208 -3.07 -12.38 0.31
C PHE A 208 -3.61 -11.00 -0.03
N ILE A 209 -4.91 -10.79 0.19
CA ILE A 209 -5.54 -9.48 0.18
C ILE A 209 -5.91 -9.11 1.62
N GLY A 210 -5.29 -8.06 2.16
CA GLY A 210 -5.57 -7.54 3.50
C GLY A 210 -6.24 -6.18 3.49
N TYR A 211 -6.98 -5.86 4.54
CA TYR A 211 -7.53 -4.53 4.77
C TYR A 211 -6.63 -3.71 5.67
N GLY A 212 -6.39 -2.44 5.30
CA GLY A 212 -5.56 -1.50 6.03
C GLY A 212 -6.38 -0.32 6.58
N ILE A 213 -6.87 -0.45 7.80
CA ILE A 213 -7.46 0.62 8.59
C ILE A 213 -6.94 0.53 10.03
N SER A 214 -7.05 1.63 10.77
CA SER A 214 -6.76 1.66 12.20
C SER A 214 -7.82 0.91 13.04
N ASP A 215 -7.60 0.78 14.35
CA ASP A 215 -8.54 0.12 15.27
C ASP A 215 -9.74 1.03 15.60
N ASN A 216 -10.36 1.57 14.55
CA ASN A 216 -11.48 2.49 14.65
C ASN A 216 -12.65 1.83 15.41
N ARG A 217 -13.35 2.60 16.23
CA ARG A 217 -14.50 2.11 17.03
C ARG A 217 -15.56 1.42 16.15
N PHE A 218 -15.88 2.03 15.00
CA PHE A 218 -16.73 1.42 13.99
C PHE A 218 -15.88 1.17 12.75
N LYS A 219 -15.73 -0.10 12.37
CA LYS A 219 -14.82 -0.51 11.29
C LYS A 219 -15.59 -0.76 10.00
N ARG A 220 -15.22 -0.07 8.94
CA ARG A 220 -15.71 -0.33 7.58
C ARG A 220 -15.29 -1.72 7.10
N PHE A 221 -14.10 -2.19 7.53
CA PHE A 221 -13.50 -3.44 7.08
C PHE A 221 -13.25 -4.38 8.26
N ASP A 222 -13.54 -5.67 8.04
CA ASP A 222 -13.13 -6.73 8.94
C ASP A 222 -11.59 -6.93 8.85
N LEU A 223 -10.91 -6.79 9.97
CA LEU A 223 -9.46 -6.92 10.09
C LEU A 223 -8.98 -8.31 10.51
N THR A 224 -9.89 -9.25 10.75
CA THR A 224 -9.55 -10.56 11.34
C THR A 224 -8.42 -11.25 10.58
N GLN A 225 -8.58 -11.44 9.27
CA GLN A 225 -7.55 -12.10 8.45
C GLN A 225 -6.27 -11.26 8.34
N THR A 226 -6.37 -9.93 8.28
CA THR A 226 -5.17 -9.07 8.24
C THR A 226 -4.35 -9.21 9.51
N ARG A 227 -5.01 -9.29 10.67
CA ARG A 227 -4.37 -9.52 11.97
C ARG A 227 -3.70 -10.90 12.04
N GLU A 228 -4.39 -11.95 11.62
CA GLU A 228 -3.90 -13.31 11.65
C GLU A 228 -2.72 -13.54 10.70
N VAL A 229 -2.84 -13.10 9.45
CA VAL A 229 -1.86 -13.39 8.40
C VAL A 229 -0.63 -12.49 8.48
N LEU A 230 -0.81 -11.20 8.78
CA LEU A 230 0.27 -10.21 8.81
C LEU A 230 0.78 -9.89 10.22
N GLY A 231 0.18 -10.44 11.28
CA GLY A 231 0.45 -10.02 12.65
C GLY A 231 0.11 -8.54 12.88
N TYR A 232 -0.86 -8.02 12.13
CA TYR A 232 -1.22 -6.60 12.18
C TYR A 232 -1.93 -6.25 13.49
N THR A 233 -1.35 -5.34 14.25
CA THR A 233 -1.87 -4.88 15.54
C THR A 233 -2.10 -3.37 15.52
N PRO A 234 -3.20 -2.88 14.83
CA PRO A 234 -3.52 -1.46 14.86
C PRO A 234 -3.93 -1.02 16.27
N SER A 235 -3.60 0.22 16.63
CA SER A 235 -3.89 0.77 17.95
C SER A 235 -4.59 2.13 17.92
N ASP A 236 -4.55 2.82 16.77
CA ASP A 236 -5.12 4.15 16.65
C ASP A 236 -6.61 4.11 16.31
N ASN A 237 -7.32 5.18 16.64
CA ASN A 237 -8.77 5.25 16.50
C ASN A 237 -9.20 6.64 16.09
N ALA A 238 -9.82 6.78 14.91
CA ALA A 238 -10.28 8.05 14.36
C ALA A 238 -11.23 8.79 15.31
N PHE A 239 -12.10 8.05 15.98
CA PHE A 239 -13.09 8.63 16.91
C PHE A 239 -12.47 9.23 18.17
N ARG A 240 -11.19 8.90 18.47
CA ARG A 240 -10.39 9.54 19.52
C ARG A 240 -9.48 10.62 18.96
N ALA A 241 -8.86 10.35 17.81
CA ALA A 241 -7.88 11.26 17.20
C ALA A 241 -8.50 12.59 16.70
N PHE A 242 -9.76 12.56 16.25
CA PHE A 242 -10.44 13.71 15.64
C PHE A 242 -11.66 14.18 16.44
N ALA A 243 -11.99 13.56 17.58
CA ALA A 243 -13.09 14.02 18.41
C ALA A 243 -12.72 15.33 19.13
N PRO A 244 -13.49 16.40 19.01
CA PRO A 244 -13.33 17.56 19.88
C PRO A 244 -13.88 17.21 21.26
N GLY A 245 -12.98 16.89 22.22
CA GLY A 245 -13.30 16.77 23.63
C GLY A 245 -14.34 15.73 24.03
N GLU A 246 -13.93 14.75 24.83
CA GLU A 246 -14.74 13.83 25.61
C GLU A 246 -15.86 13.05 24.90
N LEU A 247 -15.50 11.89 24.33
CA LEU A 247 -16.39 10.74 24.25
C LEU A 247 -15.79 9.56 25.05
N ASP A 248 -15.63 9.77 26.34
CA ASP A 248 -15.51 8.67 27.30
C ASP A 248 -16.93 8.16 27.56
N TYR A 249 -17.33 7.09 26.83
CA TYR A 249 -18.45 6.24 27.16
C TYR A 249 -18.02 4.79 27.11
#